data_f4f6dcd332d640ff1383f1d3d68c0a2a
#
_entry.id   f4f6dcd332d640ff1383f1d3d68c0a2a
#
_cell.length_a   1.000
_cell.length_b   1.000
_cell.length_c   1.000
_cell.angle_alpha   90.00
_cell.angle_beta   90.00
_cell.angle_gamma   90.00
#
_symmetry.space_group_name_H-M   'P 1'
#
loop_
_entity.id
_entity.type
_entity.pdbx_description
1 polymer ?
#
loop_
_entity_poly.entity_id
_entity_poly.type
_entity_poly.pdbx_seq_one_letter_code
_entity_poly.pdbx_strand_id
1 'polypeptide(L)'
;MEPSYDLQLAALNKLREVAALTAIVGNKIYDRVPEKLSGGALVPDVASPYISFGPVTSAPDDADCIDGEEITFQIDVWSWGSGLAYGSVQARQIAGLVKKALHKADLDLSTNALVSIRHEMTRILRESDGVINHAVIQFTATVETP
;
A
#
# COMPACT_ATOMS: atom_id res chain seq x y z
N MET A 1 -18.89 4.92 6.86
CA MET A 1 -17.48 4.47 7.13
C MET A 1 -16.56 5.63 6.78
N GLU A 2 -15.53 5.81 7.55
CA GLU A 2 -14.54 6.85 7.27
C GLU A 2 -13.90 6.60 5.89
N PRO A 3 -13.83 7.63 5.02
CA PRO A 3 -13.49 7.40 3.61
C PRO A 3 -12.11 6.81 3.35
N SER A 4 -11.09 7.24 4.09
CA SER A 4 -9.73 6.70 3.87
C SER A 4 -9.61 5.25 4.32
N TYR A 5 -10.32 4.86 5.36
CA TYR A 5 -10.38 3.48 5.81
C TYR A 5 -11.16 2.60 4.83
N ASP A 6 -12.29 3.09 4.32
CA ASP A 6 -13.07 2.38 3.30
C ASP A 6 -12.24 2.12 2.04
N LEU A 7 -11.49 3.14 1.62
CA LEU A 7 -10.54 3.03 0.50
C LEU A 7 -9.44 2.00 0.79
N GLN A 8 -8.86 2.03 1.99
CA GLN A 8 -7.80 1.09 2.37
C GLN A 8 -8.29 -0.35 2.35
N LEU A 9 -9.50 -0.61 2.87
CA LEU A 9 -10.09 -1.94 2.82
C LEU A 9 -10.31 -2.43 1.40
N ALA A 10 -10.83 -1.57 0.52
CA ALA A 10 -11.04 -1.91 -0.87
C ALA A 10 -9.71 -2.21 -1.58
N ALA A 11 -8.68 -1.40 -1.33
CA ALA A 11 -7.33 -1.64 -1.85
C ALA A 11 -6.74 -2.95 -1.34
N LEU A 12 -6.88 -3.24 -0.05
CA LEU A 12 -6.42 -4.49 0.56
C LEU A 12 -7.09 -5.70 -0.10
N ASN A 13 -8.40 -5.65 -0.26
CA ASN A 13 -9.16 -6.74 -0.89
C ASN A 13 -8.72 -6.94 -2.34
N LYS A 14 -8.48 -5.86 -3.07
CA LYS A 14 -8.00 -5.93 -4.45
C LYS A 14 -6.61 -6.58 -4.52
N LEU A 15 -5.69 -6.19 -3.67
CA LEU A 15 -4.34 -6.76 -3.64
C LEU A 15 -4.36 -8.26 -3.32
N ARG A 16 -5.24 -8.69 -2.44
CA ARG A 16 -5.41 -10.12 -2.08
C ARG A 16 -5.92 -10.97 -3.23
N GLU A 17 -6.59 -10.39 -4.19
CA GLU A 17 -7.10 -11.10 -5.39
C GLU A 17 -6.02 -11.30 -6.46
N VAL A 18 -4.89 -10.61 -6.37
CA VAL A 18 -3.81 -10.68 -7.37
C VAL A 18 -2.95 -11.91 -7.08
N ALA A 19 -3.17 -12.99 -7.80
CA ALA A 19 -2.48 -14.27 -7.57
C ALA A 19 -0.95 -14.14 -7.69
N ALA A 20 -0.46 -13.37 -8.66
CA ALA A 20 0.98 -13.14 -8.82
C ALA A 20 1.59 -12.42 -7.62
N LEU A 21 0.85 -11.53 -6.97
CA LEU A 21 1.30 -10.81 -5.78
C LEU A 21 1.27 -11.72 -4.56
N THR A 22 0.18 -12.43 -4.32
CA THR A 22 0.05 -13.33 -3.18
C THR A 22 0.99 -14.54 -3.26
N ALA A 23 1.42 -14.92 -4.46
CA ALA A 23 2.47 -15.91 -4.63
C ALA A 23 3.82 -15.45 -4.04
N ILE A 24 4.07 -14.16 -3.96
CA ILE A 24 5.31 -13.60 -3.43
C ILE A 24 5.17 -13.25 -1.95
N VAL A 25 4.13 -12.49 -1.59
CA VAL A 25 3.97 -11.97 -0.22
C VAL A 25 3.03 -12.81 0.66
N GLY A 26 2.29 -13.74 0.06
CA GLY A 26 1.25 -14.48 0.78
C GLY A 26 0.15 -13.52 1.25
N ASN A 27 -0.25 -13.67 2.50
CA ASN A 27 -1.23 -12.79 3.15
C ASN A 27 -0.57 -11.67 3.97
N LYS A 28 0.71 -11.42 3.77
CA LYS A 28 1.50 -10.44 4.54
C LYS A 28 1.30 -9.03 4.01
N ILE A 29 0.08 -8.53 4.11
CA ILE A 29 -0.33 -7.17 3.75
C ILE A 29 -1.01 -6.58 4.99
N TYR A 30 -0.41 -5.56 5.59
CA TYR A 30 -0.79 -5.08 6.91
C TYR A 30 -1.12 -3.59 6.92
N ASP A 31 -2.06 -3.20 7.76
CA ASP A 31 -2.21 -1.81 8.20
C ASP A 31 -1.01 -1.45 9.09
N ARG A 32 -0.79 -2.24 10.12
CA ARG A 32 0.40 -2.16 10.96
C ARG A 32 1.02 -3.54 11.09
N VAL A 33 2.29 -3.64 10.74
CA VAL A 33 3.02 -4.91 10.81
C VAL A 33 3.10 -5.39 12.27
N PRO A 34 2.94 -6.71 12.52
CA PRO A 34 3.21 -7.25 13.85
C PRO A 34 4.64 -6.96 14.28
N GLU A 35 4.81 -6.63 15.56
CA GLU A 35 6.10 -6.24 16.12
C GLU A 35 6.45 -7.08 17.34
N LYS A 36 7.75 -7.18 17.60
CA LYS A 36 8.30 -7.83 18.81
C LYS A 36 9.41 -7.00 19.41
N LEU A 37 9.71 -7.23 20.68
CA LEU A 37 10.85 -6.61 21.34
C LEU A 37 12.14 -7.35 20.98
N SER A 38 13.15 -6.60 20.57
CA SER A 38 14.50 -7.12 20.32
C SER A 38 15.51 -6.06 20.75
N GLY A 39 16.35 -6.39 21.73
CA GLY A 39 17.35 -5.46 22.24
C GLY A 39 16.76 -4.18 22.82
N GLY A 40 15.56 -4.22 23.40
CA GLY A 40 14.87 -3.06 23.96
C GLY A 40 14.13 -2.18 22.97
N ALA A 41 14.12 -2.53 21.68
CA ALA A 41 13.41 -1.82 20.62
C ALA A 41 12.33 -2.68 20.01
N LEU A 42 11.27 -2.05 19.50
CA LEU A 42 10.26 -2.73 18.69
C LEU A 42 10.79 -2.93 17.27
N VAL A 43 10.72 -4.17 16.80
CA VAL A 43 11.09 -4.53 15.43
C VAL A 43 9.97 -5.34 14.77
N PRO A 44 9.86 -5.31 13.44
CA PRO A 44 8.87 -6.14 12.75
C PRO A 44 9.05 -7.62 13.05
N ASP A 45 7.92 -8.31 13.31
CA ASP A 45 7.87 -9.76 13.53
C ASP A 45 7.25 -10.46 12.30
N VAL A 46 7.86 -10.24 11.16
CA VAL A 46 7.40 -10.75 9.86
C VAL A 46 8.60 -11.09 9.01
N ALA A 47 8.53 -12.20 8.30
CA ALA A 47 9.53 -12.57 7.32
C ALA A 47 9.39 -11.74 6.04
N SER A 48 10.53 -11.44 5.40
CA SER A 48 10.57 -10.80 4.08
C SER A 48 9.99 -11.73 3.00
N PRO A 49 9.31 -11.20 1.97
CA PRO A 49 8.87 -9.81 1.83
C PRO A 49 7.48 -9.58 2.42
N TYR A 50 7.15 -8.34 2.70
CA TYR A 50 5.80 -7.98 3.12
C TYR A 50 5.43 -6.58 2.64
N ILE A 51 4.13 -6.28 2.73
CA ILE A 51 3.54 -4.99 2.38
C ILE A 51 2.90 -4.39 3.62
N SER A 52 3.04 -3.08 3.78
CA SER A 52 2.29 -2.32 4.79
C SER A 52 1.72 -1.04 4.18
N PHE A 53 0.58 -0.60 4.72
CA PHE A 53 0.05 0.71 4.40
C PHE A 53 0.81 1.76 5.19
N GLY A 54 1.21 2.83 4.51
CA GLY A 54 1.94 3.95 5.09
C GLY A 54 1.04 5.15 5.38
N PRO A 55 1.63 6.36 5.39
CA PRO A 55 0.88 7.58 5.65
C PRO A 55 -0.28 7.79 4.69
N VAL A 56 -1.35 8.39 5.20
CA VAL A 56 -2.50 8.80 4.43
C VAL A 56 -2.82 10.27 4.74
N THR A 57 -3.18 11.01 3.70
CA THR A 57 -3.61 12.40 3.81
C THR A 57 -4.92 12.55 3.07
N SER A 58 -5.90 13.19 3.68
CA SER A 58 -7.16 13.50 3.01
C SER A 58 -7.46 14.99 3.11
N ALA A 59 -8.05 15.53 2.06
CA ALA A 59 -8.47 16.91 1.99
C ALA A 59 -9.84 16.99 1.31
N PRO A 60 -10.70 17.96 1.70
CA PRO A 60 -11.99 18.14 1.02
C PRO A 60 -11.81 18.39 -0.47
N ASP A 61 -12.67 17.79 -1.26
CA ASP A 61 -12.75 17.97 -2.71
C ASP A 61 -14.23 17.99 -3.11
N ASP A 62 -14.92 19.04 -2.67
CA ASP A 62 -16.35 19.17 -2.84
C ASP A 62 -16.71 19.80 -4.18
N ALA A 63 -17.80 19.33 -4.77
CA ALA A 63 -18.46 19.98 -5.90
C ALA A 63 -19.87 20.38 -5.50
N ASP A 64 -20.59 21.10 -6.39
CA ASP A 64 -21.96 21.50 -6.13
C ASP A 64 -22.84 20.27 -5.80
N CYS A 65 -23.42 20.26 -4.59
CA CYS A 65 -24.27 19.17 -4.08
C CYS A 65 -23.58 17.82 -3.91
N ILE A 66 -22.24 17.79 -3.97
CA ILE A 66 -21.45 16.56 -3.82
C ILE A 66 -20.34 16.80 -2.81
N ASP A 67 -20.33 16.02 -1.75
CA ASP A 67 -19.22 16.00 -0.81
C ASP A 67 -18.20 14.97 -1.26
N GLY A 68 -16.93 15.34 -1.23
CA GLY A 68 -15.86 14.47 -1.66
C GLY A 68 -14.57 14.70 -0.91
N GLU A 69 -13.66 13.76 -1.06
CA GLU A 69 -12.31 13.86 -0.53
C GLU A 69 -11.28 13.44 -1.58
N GLU A 70 -10.18 14.17 -1.62
CA GLU A 70 -8.97 13.71 -2.27
C GLU A 70 -8.08 13.05 -1.23
N ILE A 71 -7.78 11.77 -1.44
CA ILE A 71 -7.01 10.95 -0.51
C ILE A 71 -5.71 10.54 -1.18
N THR A 72 -4.60 10.95 -0.59
CA THR A 72 -3.27 10.48 -0.99
C THR A 72 -2.81 9.47 0.04
N PHE A 73 -2.47 8.27 -0.42
CA PHE A 73 -2.01 7.21 0.47
C PHE A 73 -0.77 6.53 -0.08
N GLN A 74 -0.07 5.87 0.81
CA GLN A 74 1.20 5.22 0.52
C GLN A 74 1.11 3.74 0.84
N ILE A 75 1.70 2.93 -0.03
CA ILE A 75 1.92 1.51 0.21
C ILE A 75 3.42 1.28 0.23
N ASP A 76 3.89 0.60 1.25
CA ASP A 76 5.29 0.26 1.45
C ASP A 76 5.54 -1.21 1.20
N VAL A 77 6.61 -1.50 0.47
CA VAL A 77 7.10 -2.86 0.23
C VAL A 77 8.45 -3.01 0.90
N TRP A 78 8.60 -4.06 1.69
CA TRP A 78 9.81 -4.34 2.44
C TRP A 78 10.37 -5.69 2.01
N SER A 79 11.62 -5.73 1.59
CA SER A 79 12.23 -6.92 1.01
C SER A 79 13.72 -6.98 1.35
N TRP A 80 14.16 -8.12 1.82
CA TRP A 80 15.56 -8.42 2.09
C TRP A 80 15.79 -9.92 2.00
N GLY A 81 17.05 -10.34 1.89
CA GLY A 81 17.41 -11.74 1.87
C GLY A 81 18.44 -12.05 0.80
N SER A 82 18.26 -13.18 0.14
CA SER A 82 19.15 -13.66 -0.93
C SER A 82 18.44 -13.67 -2.29
N GLY A 83 19.21 -13.91 -3.36
CA GLY A 83 18.66 -13.91 -4.71
C GLY A 83 18.10 -12.56 -5.11
N LEU A 84 16.87 -12.53 -5.62
CA LEU A 84 16.22 -11.30 -6.07
C LEU A 84 15.91 -10.32 -4.91
N ALA A 85 15.91 -10.82 -3.68
CA ALA A 85 15.67 -10.01 -2.47
C ALA A 85 16.95 -9.39 -1.90
N TYR A 86 18.13 -9.81 -2.35
CA TYR A 86 19.38 -9.21 -1.92
C TYR A 86 19.51 -7.76 -2.42
N GLY A 87 19.17 -7.53 -3.67
CA GLY A 87 19.03 -6.19 -4.23
C GLY A 87 17.57 -5.77 -4.32
N SER A 88 17.30 -4.80 -5.18
CA SER A 88 15.97 -4.18 -5.29
C SER A 88 15.00 -4.92 -6.22
N VAL A 89 15.39 -6.01 -6.85
CA VAL A 89 14.59 -6.63 -7.91
C VAL A 89 13.25 -7.13 -7.38
N GLN A 90 13.26 -7.86 -6.27
CA GLN A 90 12.02 -8.35 -5.67
C GLN A 90 11.10 -7.21 -5.25
N ALA A 91 11.63 -6.17 -4.60
CA ALA A 91 10.85 -4.99 -4.21
C ALA A 91 10.21 -4.31 -5.42
N ARG A 92 10.96 -4.19 -6.54
CA ARG A 92 10.44 -3.63 -7.79
C ARG A 92 9.34 -4.48 -8.40
N GLN A 93 9.49 -5.79 -8.39
CA GLN A 93 8.46 -6.71 -8.89
C GLN A 93 7.16 -6.57 -8.11
N ILE A 94 7.25 -6.55 -6.79
CA ILE A 94 6.08 -6.37 -5.92
C ILE A 94 5.44 -5.00 -6.16
N ALA A 95 6.24 -3.94 -6.21
CA ALA A 95 5.76 -2.58 -6.48
C ALA A 95 5.03 -2.49 -7.81
N GLY A 96 5.55 -3.13 -8.86
CA GLY A 96 4.92 -3.18 -10.17
C GLY A 96 3.56 -3.89 -10.15
N LEU A 97 3.44 -4.97 -9.39
CA LEU A 97 2.17 -5.68 -9.23
C LEU A 97 1.14 -4.85 -8.46
N VAL A 98 1.57 -4.15 -7.41
CA VAL A 98 0.72 -3.23 -6.66
C VAL A 98 0.21 -2.09 -7.54
N LYS A 99 1.11 -1.46 -8.29
CA LYS A 99 0.73 -0.41 -9.24
C LYS A 99 -0.28 -0.91 -10.26
N LYS A 100 -0.04 -2.05 -10.87
CA LYS A 100 -0.93 -2.62 -11.87
C LYS A 100 -2.31 -2.94 -11.30
N ALA A 101 -2.36 -3.39 -10.04
CA ALA A 101 -3.61 -3.74 -9.39
C ALA A 101 -4.48 -2.52 -9.08
N LEU A 102 -3.88 -1.40 -8.68
CA LEU A 102 -4.61 -0.25 -8.15
C LEU A 102 -4.72 0.93 -9.09
N HIS A 103 -3.77 1.10 -10.04
CA HIS A 103 -3.82 2.23 -10.95
C HIS A 103 -5.03 2.15 -11.87
N LYS A 104 -5.88 3.17 -11.82
CA LYS A 104 -7.14 3.24 -12.59
C LYS A 104 -8.08 2.06 -12.30
N ALA A 105 -7.97 1.48 -11.11
CA ALA A 105 -8.81 0.35 -10.72
C ALA A 105 -10.23 0.81 -10.41
N ASP A 106 -11.17 -0.08 -10.65
CA ASP A 106 -12.54 0.05 -10.20
C ASP A 106 -12.67 -0.71 -8.89
N LEU A 107 -12.71 0.01 -7.77
CA LEU A 107 -12.77 -0.56 -6.44
C LEU A 107 -14.14 -0.34 -5.83
N ASP A 108 -14.72 -1.38 -5.25
CA ASP A 108 -15.96 -1.31 -4.52
C ASP A 108 -15.71 -0.91 -3.06
N LEU A 109 -16.01 0.34 -2.72
CA LEU A 109 -16.03 0.81 -1.35
C LEU A 109 -17.38 0.46 -0.72
N SER A 110 -17.41 0.27 0.61
CA SER A 110 -18.62 -0.22 1.28
C SER A 110 -19.71 0.84 1.45
N THR A 111 -19.35 2.09 1.77
CA THR A 111 -20.31 3.18 2.01
C THR A 111 -20.02 4.43 1.20
N ASN A 112 -18.79 4.59 0.72
CA ASN A 112 -18.37 5.69 -0.13
C ASN A 112 -18.25 5.22 -1.57
N ALA A 113 -18.05 6.13 -2.52
CA ALA A 113 -17.90 5.79 -3.91
C ALA A 113 -16.54 6.26 -4.44
N LEU A 114 -15.80 5.37 -5.07
CA LEU A 114 -14.54 5.72 -5.72
C LEU A 114 -14.86 6.41 -7.05
N VAL A 115 -14.38 7.63 -7.22
CA VAL A 115 -14.47 8.36 -8.49
C VAL A 115 -13.28 8.02 -9.36
N SER A 116 -12.08 8.07 -8.80
CA SER A 116 -10.85 7.75 -9.52
C SER A 116 -9.74 7.38 -8.54
N ILE A 117 -8.81 6.58 -9.02
CA ILE A 117 -7.56 6.28 -8.32
C ILE A 117 -6.43 6.27 -9.35
N ARG A 118 -5.30 6.90 -9.02
CA ARG A 118 -4.14 6.92 -9.91
C ARG A 118 -2.85 6.76 -9.12
N HIS A 119 -1.91 6.10 -9.76
CA HIS A 119 -0.53 6.02 -9.29
C HIS A 119 0.15 7.39 -9.48
N GLU A 120 0.78 7.90 -8.44
CA GLU A 120 1.51 9.17 -8.47
C GLU A 120 3.00 8.95 -8.66
N MET A 121 3.59 8.08 -7.85
CA MET A 121 5.02 7.78 -7.94
C MET A 121 5.36 6.45 -7.28
N THR A 122 6.48 5.88 -7.69
CA THR A 122 7.15 4.77 -7.01
C THR A 122 8.60 5.17 -6.77
N ARG A 123 9.06 5.01 -5.54
CA ARG A 123 10.44 5.26 -5.14
C ARG A 123 11.04 4.00 -4.56
N ILE A 124 12.21 3.62 -5.04
CA ILE A 124 12.94 2.45 -4.55
C ILE A 124 14.17 2.97 -3.80
N LEU A 125 14.30 2.57 -2.55
CA LEU A 125 15.44 2.96 -1.72
C LEU A 125 15.90 1.79 -0.85
N ARG A 126 17.09 1.93 -0.31
CA ARG A 126 17.61 1.01 0.70
C ARG A 126 17.59 1.72 2.04
N GLU A 127 17.12 1.02 3.07
CA GLU A 127 17.10 1.55 4.42
C GLU A 127 18.52 1.81 4.95
N SER A 128 18.63 2.61 6.01
CA SER A 128 19.90 3.02 6.60
C SER A 128 20.75 1.86 7.14
N ASP A 129 20.12 0.70 7.43
CA ASP A 129 20.83 -0.51 7.85
C ASP A 129 21.60 -1.18 6.68
N GLY A 130 21.36 -0.74 5.45
CA GLY A 130 22.01 -1.30 4.24
C GLY A 130 21.51 -2.67 3.84
N VAL A 131 20.51 -3.23 4.50
CA VAL A 131 19.98 -4.59 4.29
C VAL A 131 18.62 -4.58 3.65
N ILE A 132 17.69 -3.75 4.15
CA ILE A 132 16.28 -3.74 3.75
C ILE A 132 16.10 -2.88 2.52
N ASN A 133 15.52 -3.46 1.48
CA ASN A 133 15.04 -2.72 0.30
C ASN A 133 13.60 -2.27 0.57
N HIS A 134 13.32 -1.01 0.28
CA HIS A 134 12.05 -0.39 0.56
C HIS A 134 11.49 0.24 -0.72
N ALA A 135 10.33 -0.18 -1.15
CA ALA A 135 9.58 0.49 -2.21
C ALA A 135 8.47 1.33 -1.60
N VAL A 136 8.41 2.60 -1.98
CA VAL A 136 7.36 3.54 -1.61
C VAL A 136 6.50 3.77 -2.82
N ILE A 137 5.20 3.47 -2.72
CA ILE A 137 4.26 3.60 -3.83
C ILE A 137 3.15 4.54 -3.38
N GLN A 138 3.00 5.67 -4.06
CA GLN A 138 1.97 6.65 -3.73
C GLN A 138 0.85 6.65 -4.77
N PHE A 139 -0.37 6.73 -4.26
CA PHE A 139 -1.60 6.86 -5.03
C PHE A 139 -2.40 8.05 -4.54
N THR A 140 -3.14 8.65 -5.46
CA THR A 140 -4.17 9.63 -5.13
C THR A 140 -5.52 9.13 -5.63
N ALA A 141 -6.52 9.17 -4.76
CA ALA A 141 -7.89 8.79 -5.08
C ALA A 141 -8.84 9.94 -4.79
N THR A 142 -9.87 10.05 -5.60
CA THR A 142 -11.02 10.91 -5.34
C THR A 142 -12.19 10.04 -4.92
N VAL A 143 -12.76 10.34 -3.77
CA VAL A 143 -13.84 9.56 -3.16
C VAL A 143 -15.02 10.50 -2.90
N GLU A 144 -16.20 10.08 -3.37
CA GLU A 144 -17.45 10.75 -3.04
C GLU A 144 -18.02 10.17 -1.76
N THR A 145 -18.40 11.04 -0.84
CA THR A 145 -19.00 10.66 0.44
C THR A 145 -20.50 10.86 0.42
N PRO A 146 -21.28 10.00 1.12
CA PRO A 146 -22.73 10.15 1.17
C PRO A 146 -23.19 11.41 1.91
#